data_78012677794640338ee40b860d6b0f0b
#
_entry.id   78012677794640338ee40b860d6b0f0b
#
_cell.length_a   1.000
_cell.length_b   1.000
_cell.length_c   1.000
_cell.angle_alpha   90.00
_cell.angle_beta   90.00
_cell.angle_gamma   90.00
#
_symmetry.space_group_name_H-M   'P 1'
#
loop_
_entity.id
_entity.type
_entity.pdbx_description
1 polymer ?
#
loop_
_entity_poly.entity_id
_entity_poly.type
_entity_poly.pdbx_seq_one_letter_code
_entity_poly.pdbx_strand_id
1 'polypeptide(L)'
;LSATLLTSTACLGGTACVVTGQPFDTAKVKMQTFPNMYKGLVDCFVKTYKQVGFRGFYKGTTPALVANIAENSVLFMCYGFCQQIVRRIVGVDRKTKLSDLQNAAAGSFASAFATLVLCPTELVKCRLQAMHEMQLSGKIIQGHNTVWSVVKGVIQKDGPLGFYRGLSSTLLREVPGYFFFFGGYELSRTFFASGRSKDELGPIPLLLSGGFGGSCLWIAVYPVDCVKSRIQVLSMAGKQAGFMGTFVTVVRTEGVLALYSGLTPTMIRAFVANGALFLAYEYSRKLMMKQIDSY
;
A
#
# COMPACT_ATOMS: atom_id res chain seq x y z
N LEU A 1 9.75 12.76 26.85
CA LEU A 1 8.53 11.99 27.19
C LEU A 1 7.48 12.07 26.07
N SER A 2 7.23 13.26 25.53
CA SER A 2 6.25 13.47 24.45
C SER A 2 6.62 12.75 23.14
N ALA A 3 7.89 12.71 22.76
CA ALA A 3 8.35 12.06 21.54
C ALA A 3 8.18 10.52 21.60
N THR A 4 8.54 9.91 22.74
CA THR A 4 8.40 8.46 22.95
C THR A 4 6.92 8.05 22.95
N LEU A 5 6.07 8.85 23.54
CA LEU A 5 4.62 8.65 23.58
C LEU A 5 4.02 8.70 22.16
N LEU A 6 4.42 9.71 21.38
CA LEU A 6 3.97 9.87 20.00
C LEU A 6 4.41 8.69 19.12
N THR A 7 5.63 8.23 19.28
CA THR A 7 6.18 7.09 18.54
C THR A 7 5.44 5.79 18.89
N SER A 8 5.20 5.54 20.19
CA SER A 8 4.49 4.33 20.63
C SER A 8 3.04 4.28 20.13
N THR A 9 2.31 5.41 20.20
CA THR A 9 0.93 5.49 19.71
C THR A 9 0.85 5.33 18.19
N ALA A 10 1.82 5.90 17.46
CA ALA A 10 1.91 5.73 16.00
C ALA A 10 2.21 4.27 15.61
N CYS A 11 3.10 3.58 16.34
CA CYS A 11 3.38 2.15 16.11
C CYS A 11 2.15 1.27 16.36
N LEU A 12 1.41 1.52 17.45
CA LEU A 12 0.18 0.78 17.74
C LEU A 12 -0.90 1.02 16.69
N GLY A 13 -1.09 2.27 16.26
CA GLY A 13 -1.99 2.62 15.18
C GLY A 13 -1.62 1.94 13.85
N GLY A 14 -0.34 1.99 13.48
CA GLY A 14 0.17 1.32 12.28
C GLY A 14 -0.01 -0.20 12.32
N THR A 15 0.24 -0.82 13.47
CA THR A 15 0.02 -2.26 13.65
C THR A 15 -1.46 -2.62 13.52
N ALA A 16 -2.35 -1.86 14.15
CA ALA A 16 -3.80 -2.07 14.03
C ALA A 16 -4.28 -1.92 12.59
N CYS A 17 -3.76 -0.92 11.86
CA CYS A 17 -4.04 -0.71 10.45
C CYS A 17 -3.64 -1.92 9.59
N VAL A 18 -2.43 -2.45 9.79
CA VAL A 18 -1.95 -3.62 9.04
C VAL A 18 -2.76 -4.86 9.37
N VAL A 19 -2.98 -5.15 10.65
CA VAL A 19 -3.72 -6.35 11.07
C VAL A 19 -5.16 -6.34 10.58
N THR A 20 -5.84 -5.20 10.67
CA THR A 20 -7.24 -5.07 10.22
C THR A 20 -7.35 -5.06 8.69
N GLY A 21 -6.37 -4.47 8.00
CA GLY A 21 -6.33 -4.40 6.54
C GLY A 21 -5.90 -5.69 5.86
N GLN A 22 -5.18 -6.58 6.55
CA GLN A 22 -4.55 -7.76 5.97
C GLN A 22 -5.52 -8.71 5.23
N PRO A 23 -6.71 -9.04 5.74
CA PRO A 23 -7.66 -9.88 5.02
C PRO A 23 -8.05 -9.31 3.65
N PHE A 24 -8.26 -7.99 3.60
CA PHE A 24 -8.59 -7.29 2.35
C PHE A 24 -7.40 -7.23 1.38
N ASP A 25 -6.18 -7.05 1.89
CA ASP A 25 -4.96 -7.14 1.08
C ASP A 25 -4.80 -8.52 0.45
N THR A 26 -5.06 -9.57 1.22
CA THR A 26 -5.00 -10.95 0.72
C THR A 26 -6.06 -11.17 -0.37
N ALA A 27 -7.30 -10.73 -0.16
CA ALA A 27 -8.35 -10.82 -1.16
C ALA A 27 -8.01 -10.01 -2.41
N LYS A 28 -7.47 -8.80 -2.25
CA LYS A 28 -7.01 -7.95 -3.35
C LYS A 28 -6.01 -8.68 -4.25
N VAL A 29 -4.91 -9.19 -3.67
CA VAL A 29 -3.84 -9.87 -4.44
C VAL A 29 -4.37 -11.10 -5.17
N LYS A 30 -5.22 -11.90 -4.51
CA LYS A 30 -5.85 -13.08 -5.11
C LYS A 30 -6.75 -12.72 -6.29
N MET A 31 -7.63 -11.73 -6.13
CA MET A 31 -8.54 -11.28 -7.18
C MET A 31 -7.81 -10.61 -8.34
N GLN A 32 -6.74 -9.87 -8.08
CA GLN A 32 -5.91 -9.25 -9.12
C GLN A 32 -5.15 -10.28 -9.97
N THR A 33 -4.62 -11.32 -9.31
CA THR A 33 -3.77 -12.31 -9.98
C THR A 33 -4.58 -13.43 -10.64
N PHE A 34 -5.72 -13.80 -10.04
CA PHE A 34 -6.57 -14.90 -10.48
C PHE A 34 -8.05 -14.48 -10.60
N PRO A 35 -8.39 -13.53 -11.49
CA PRO A 35 -9.73 -12.97 -11.59
C PRO A 35 -10.78 -14.02 -11.93
N ASN A 36 -10.41 -15.05 -12.70
CA ASN A 36 -11.32 -16.13 -13.12
C ASN A 36 -11.66 -17.12 -11.99
N MET A 37 -10.90 -17.13 -10.89
CA MET A 37 -11.16 -18.02 -9.75
C MET A 37 -12.21 -17.46 -8.78
N TYR A 38 -12.45 -16.16 -8.81
CA TYR A 38 -13.29 -15.46 -7.84
C TYR A 38 -14.33 -14.57 -8.52
N LYS A 39 -15.61 -14.81 -8.18
CA LYS A 39 -16.73 -14.00 -8.70
C LYS A 39 -16.86 -12.64 -8.04
N GLY A 40 -16.23 -12.44 -6.87
CA GLY A 40 -16.27 -11.20 -6.12
C GLY A 40 -15.62 -11.34 -4.74
N LEU A 41 -15.68 -10.29 -3.95
CA LEU A 41 -15.04 -10.24 -2.63
C LEU A 41 -15.55 -11.32 -1.67
N VAL A 42 -16.87 -11.47 -1.56
CA VAL A 42 -17.50 -12.45 -0.66
C VAL A 42 -17.13 -13.88 -1.06
N ASP A 43 -17.16 -14.19 -2.37
CA ASP A 43 -16.73 -15.49 -2.89
C ASP A 43 -15.25 -15.76 -2.59
N CYS A 44 -14.40 -14.75 -2.73
CA CYS A 44 -12.98 -14.84 -2.37
C CYS A 44 -12.79 -15.15 -0.88
N PHE A 45 -13.52 -14.48 0.01
CA PHE A 45 -13.46 -14.75 1.44
C PHE A 45 -13.93 -16.17 1.77
N VAL A 46 -15.09 -16.58 1.26
CA VAL A 46 -15.66 -17.93 1.52
C VAL A 46 -14.72 -19.02 1.01
N LYS A 47 -14.22 -18.89 -0.22
CA LYS A 47 -13.29 -19.88 -0.82
C LYS A 47 -11.97 -19.93 -0.04
N THR A 48 -11.39 -18.78 0.31
CA THR A 48 -10.16 -18.74 1.10
C THR A 48 -10.33 -19.41 2.46
N TYR A 49 -11.47 -19.13 3.14
CA TYR A 49 -11.76 -19.76 4.42
C TYR A 49 -11.93 -21.28 4.30
N LYS A 50 -12.65 -21.77 3.29
CA LYS A 50 -12.85 -23.20 3.07
C LYS A 50 -11.58 -23.95 2.70
N GLN A 51 -10.67 -23.31 1.95
CA GLN A 51 -9.45 -23.94 1.45
C GLN A 51 -8.29 -23.92 2.42
N VAL A 52 -8.09 -22.80 3.10
CA VAL A 52 -6.88 -22.55 3.92
C VAL A 52 -7.22 -22.21 5.38
N GLY A 53 -8.49 -21.94 5.67
CA GLY A 53 -8.97 -21.50 6.98
C GLY A 53 -8.64 -20.04 7.29
N PHE A 54 -8.92 -19.62 8.53
CA PHE A 54 -8.75 -18.23 8.96
C PHE A 54 -7.29 -17.73 8.83
N ARG A 55 -6.31 -18.59 9.08
CA ARG A 55 -4.88 -18.27 8.93
C ARG A 55 -4.49 -17.89 7.50
N GLY A 56 -5.26 -18.31 6.50
CA GLY A 56 -5.04 -17.96 5.11
C GLY A 56 -5.12 -16.48 4.82
N PHE A 57 -5.96 -15.74 5.56
CA PHE A 57 -6.11 -14.30 5.41
C PHE A 57 -4.92 -13.50 5.93
N TYR A 58 -4.19 -14.06 6.88
CA TYR A 58 -3.05 -13.41 7.55
C TYR A 58 -1.69 -13.86 7.01
N LYS A 59 -1.67 -14.64 5.92
CA LYS A 59 -0.41 -14.96 5.23
C LYS A 59 0.23 -13.68 4.70
N GLY A 60 1.50 -13.49 5.03
CA GLY A 60 2.24 -12.29 4.65
C GLY A 60 2.06 -11.09 5.59
N THR A 61 1.48 -11.24 6.78
CA THR A 61 1.38 -10.16 7.78
C THR A 61 2.75 -9.69 8.24
N THR A 62 3.68 -10.61 8.51
CA THR A 62 5.05 -10.26 8.95
C THR A 62 5.77 -9.38 7.91
N PRO A 63 5.88 -9.77 6.62
CA PRO A 63 6.49 -8.88 5.63
C PRO A 63 5.67 -7.59 5.42
N ALA A 64 4.36 -7.60 5.63
CA ALA A 64 3.55 -6.39 5.56
C ALA A 64 3.87 -5.40 6.69
N LEU A 65 4.08 -5.86 7.91
CA LEU A 65 4.49 -5.04 9.04
C LEU A 65 5.90 -4.46 8.81
N VAL A 66 6.84 -5.30 8.39
CA VAL A 66 8.21 -4.85 8.07
C VAL A 66 8.19 -3.82 6.95
N ALA A 67 7.40 -4.06 5.89
CA ALA A 67 7.23 -3.12 4.79
C ALA A 67 6.71 -1.77 5.26
N ASN A 68 5.66 -1.76 6.08
CA ASN A 68 5.04 -0.54 6.60
C ASN A 68 6.01 0.29 7.45
N ILE A 69 6.75 -0.36 8.35
CA ILE A 69 7.75 0.31 9.19
C ILE A 69 8.88 0.88 8.34
N ALA A 70 9.44 0.07 7.44
CA ALA A 70 10.56 0.47 6.60
C ALA A 70 10.17 1.61 5.63
N GLU A 71 9.00 1.50 4.99
CA GLU A 71 8.46 2.53 4.09
C GLU A 71 8.31 3.87 4.79
N ASN A 72 7.61 3.90 5.92
CA ASN A 72 7.41 5.13 6.68
C ASN A 72 8.74 5.72 7.17
N SER A 73 9.66 4.89 7.65
CA SER A 73 10.97 5.36 8.11
C SER A 73 11.77 6.03 6.99
N VAL A 74 11.81 5.42 5.81
CA VAL A 74 12.51 5.98 4.65
C VAL A 74 11.81 7.22 4.12
N LEU A 75 10.47 7.22 4.06
CA LEU A 75 9.69 8.39 3.66
C LEU A 75 10.00 9.59 4.55
N PHE A 76 9.94 9.44 5.87
CA PHE A 76 10.23 10.54 6.79
C PHE A 76 11.69 11.02 6.69
N MET A 77 12.63 10.11 6.56
CA MET A 77 14.05 10.43 6.44
C MET A 77 14.35 11.18 5.13
N CYS A 78 13.78 10.71 4.01
CA CYS A 78 14.02 11.32 2.70
C CYS A 78 13.17 12.56 2.43
N TYR A 79 11.99 12.68 3.07
CA TYR A 79 11.05 13.77 2.78
C TYR A 79 11.66 15.16 3.04
N GLY A 80 12.33 15.33 4.17
CA GLY A 80 13.01 16.61 4.48
C GLY A 80 14.10 16.96 3.47
N PHE A 81 14.85 15.96 3.00
CA PHE A 81 15.86 16.13 1.95
C PHE A 81 15.22 16.49 0.60
N CYS A 82 14.15 15.80 0.23
CA CYS A 82 13.41 16.09 -0.99
C CYS A 82 12.77 17.48 -0.98
N GLN A 83 12.26 17.93 0.17
CA GLN A 83 11.77 19.30 0.32
C GLN A 83 12.87 20.34 0.05
N GLN A 84 14.10 20.09 0.52
CA GLN A 84 15.23 20.99 0.24
C GLN A 84 15.60 21.03 -1.24
N ILE A 85 15.52 19.88 -1.93
CA ILE A 85 15.74 19.81 -3.39
C ILE A 85 14.68 20.63 -4.11
N VAL A 86 13.41 20.42 -3.78
CA VAL A 86 12.29 21.15 -4.40
C VAL A 86 12.42 22.66 -4.16
N ARG A 87 12.77 23.08 -2.95
CA ARG A 87 13.04 24.50 -2.63
C ARG A 87 14.14 25.10 -3.53
N ARG A 88 15.22 24.34 -3.76
CA ARG A 88 16.34 24.78 -4.62
C ARG A 88 15.90 24.92 -6.08
N ILE A 89 15.10 23.98 -6.58
CA ILE A 89 14.63 23.98 -7.98
C ILE A 89 13.69 25.15 -8.22
N VAL A 90 12.79 25.43 -7.25
CA VAL A 90 11.77 26.49 -7.37
C VAL A 90 12.31 27.88 -6.96
N GLY A 91 13.49 27.94 -6.34
CA GLY A 91 14.10 29.20 -5.91
C GLY A 91 13.41 29.85 -4.69
N VAL A 92 12.75 29.03 -3.85
CA VAL A 92 12.02 29.52 -2.66
C VAL A 92 12.91 29.51 -1.43
N ASP A 93 12.91 30.60 -0.67
CA ASP A 93 13.71 30.77 0.53
C ASP A 93 13.38 29.74 1.62
N ARG A 94 14.36 29.38 2.47
CA ARG A 94 14.22 28.38 3.54
C ARG A 94 13.11 28.71 4.55
N LYS A 95 12.77 29.97 4.72
CA LYS A 95 11.77 30.45 5.69
C LYS A 95 10.34 30.43 5.15
N THR A 96 10.14 30.34 3.83
CA THR A 96 8.82 30.36 3.21
C THR A 96 8.22 28.96 3.22
N LYS A 97 6.93 28.83 3.58
CA LYS A 97 6.20 27.57 3.48
C LYS A 97 6.08 27.15 2.01
N LEU A 98 6.38 25.88 1.71
CA LEU A 98 6.13 25.31 0.40
C LEU A 98 4.62 25.26 0.14
N SER A 99 4.22 25.48 -1.11
CA SER A 99 2.82 25.27 -1.52
C SER A 99 2.48 23.77 -1.46
N ASP A 100 1.18 23.45 -1.43
CA ASP A 100 0.71 22.07 -1.37
C ASP A 100 1.21 21.24 -2.55
N LEU A 101 1.27 21.83 -3.74
CA LEU A 101 1.80 21.20 -4.95
C LEU A 101 3.31 20.90 -4.84
N GLN A 102 4.07 21.81 -4.25
CA GLN A 102 5.52 21.62 -4.01
C GLN A 102 5.78 20.55 -2.94
N ASN A 103 4.93 20.48 -1.92
CA ASN A 103 4.97 19.41 -0.92
C ASN A 103 4.59 18.06 -1.53
N ALA A 104 3.60 18.04 -2.42
CA ALA A 104 3.23 16.84 -3.18
C ALA A 104 4.39 16.35 -4.05
N ALA A 105 5.08 17.25 -4.75
CA ALA A 105 6.26 16.91 -5.53
C ALA A 105 7.39 16.35 -4.66
N ALA A 106 7.65 16.97 -3.50
CA ALA A 106 8.64 16.46 -2.54
C ALA A 106 8.27 15.05 -2.02
N GLY A 107 6.99 14.81 -1.74
CA GLY A 107 6.46 13.50 -1.37
C GLY A 107 6.64 12.46 -2.47
N SER A 108 6.38 12.82 -3.73
CA SER A 108 6.60 11.96 -4.89
C SER A 108 8.08 11.60 -5.09
N PHE A 109 9.00 12.52 -4.87
CA PHE A 109 10.43 12.22 -4.90
C PHE A 109 10.84 11.32 -3.73
N ALA A 110 10.34 11.57 -2.53
CA ALA A 110 10.61 10.72 -1.35
C ALA A 110 10.07 9.30 -1.55
N SER A 111 8.92 9.15 -2.18
CA SER A 111 8.34 7.84 -2.47
C SER A 111 9.17 7.00 -3.43
N ALA A 112 9.90 7.64 -4.35
CA ALA A 112 10.84 6.92 -5.23
C ALA A 112 11.95 6.23 -4.44
N PHE A 113 12.50 6.88 -3.40
CA PHE A 113 13.47 6.26 -2.50
C PHE A 113 12.84 5.18 -1.62
N ALA A 114 11.65 5.43 -1.08
CA ALA A 114 10.91 4.43 -0.30
C ALA A 114 10.61 3.17 -1.12
N THR A 115 10.35 3.30 -2.40
CA THR A 115 10.08 2.19 -3.32
C THR A 115 11.25 1.19 -3.39
N LEU A 116 12.49 1.62 -3.26
CA LEU A 116 13.65 0.73 -3.24
C LEU A 116 13.62 -0.25 -2.05
N VAL A 117 13.12 0.20 -0.91
CA VAL A 117 12.97 -0.64 0.30
C VAL A 117 11.65 -1.41 0.28
N LEU A 118 10.61 -0.79 -0.25
CA LEU A 118 9.27 -1.37 -0.34
C LEU A 118 9.20 -2.55 -1.31
N CYS A 119 9.85 -2.48 -2.48
CA CYS A 119 9.74 -3.47 -3.54
C CYS A 119 10.09 -4.91 -3.09
N PRO A 120 11.21 -5.18 -2.38
CA PRO A 120 11.54 -6.51 -1.88
C PRO A 120 10.49 -7.07 -0.91
N THR A 121 10.02 -6.26 0.03
CA THR A 121 9.06 -6.68 1.05
C THR A 121 7.67 -6.92 0.46
N GLU A 122 7.24 -6.09 -0.48
CA GLU A 122 5.98 -6.30 -1.21
C GLU A 122 6.01 -7.57 -2.07
N LEU A 123 7.12 -7.84 -2.76
CA LEU A 123 7.25 -9.05 -3.54
C LEU A 123 7.07 -10.31 -2.68
N VAL A 124 7.72 -10.37 -1.53
CA VAL A 124 7.59 -11.49 -0.59
C VAL A 124 6.15 -11.59 -0.07
N LYS A 125 5.54 -10.46 0.30
CA LYS A 125 4.15 -10.39 0.75
C LYS A 125 3.19 -10.94 -0.32
N CYS A 126 3.24 -10.42 -1.54
CA CYS A 126 2.35 -10.81 -2.63
C CYS A 126 2.51 -12.29 -2.99
N ARG A 127 3.74 -12.80 -3.01
CA ARG A 127 4.00 -14.22 -3.26
C ARG A 127 3.40 -15.11 -2.18
N LEU A 128 3.55 -14.77 -0.90
CA LEU A 128 2.94 -15.53 0.20
C LEU A 128 1.41 -15.53 0.14
N GLN A 129 0.81 -14.39 -0.19
CA GLN A 129 -0.64 -14.25 -0.26
C GLN A 129 -1.27 -15.07 -1.39
N ALA A 130 -0.57 -15.22 -2.51
CA ALA A 130 -1.05 -15.92 -3.70
C ALA A 130 -0.50 -17.34 -3.87
N MET A 131 0.28 -17.84 -2.92
CA MET A 131 0.97 -19.13 -3.02
C MET A 131 0.02 -20.31 -3.25
N HIS A 132 -1.10 -20.32 -2.51
CA HIS A 132 -2.08 -21.40 -2.59
C HIS A 132 -2.75 -21.47 -3.98
N GLU A 133 -3.11 -20.32 -4.53
CA GLU A 133 -3.72 -20.22 -5.86
C GLU A 133 -2.74 -20.61 -6.97
N MET A 134 -1.46 -20.31 -6.79
CA MET A 134 -0.41 -20.73 -7.70
C MET A 134 -0.27 -22.27 -7.73
N GLN A 135 -0.42 -22.94 -6.57
CA GLN A 135 -0.44 -24.39 -6.48
C GLN A 135 -1.69 -24.97 -7.11
N LEU A 136 -2.88 -24.44 -6.79
CA LEU A 136 -4.16 -24.91 -7.36
C LEU A 136 -4.22 -24.74 -8.88
N SER A 137 -3.60 -23.69 -9.42
CA SER A 137 -3.52 -23.46 -10.86
C SER A 137 -2.46 -24.31 -11.58
N GLY A 138 -1.75 -25.18 -10.86
CA GLY A 138 -0.69 -26.03 -11.41
C GLY A 138 0.57 -25.28 -11.87
N LYS A 139 0.67 -24.00 -11.57
CA LYS A 139 1.82 -23.16 -11.98
C LYS A 139 3.08 -23.43 -11.16
N ILE A 140 2.94 -23.97 -9.95
CA ILE A 140 4.03 -24.42 -9.08
C ILE A 140 3.64 -25.76 -8.43
N ILE A 141 4.61 -26.68 -8.35
CA ILE A 141 4.40 -28.04 -7.83
C ILE A 141 4.53 -28.06 -6.30
N GLN A 142 5.50 -27.34 -5.75
CA GLN A 142 5.71 -27.20 -4.30
C GLN A 142 5.81 -25.72 -3.93
N GLY A 143 4.92 -25.26 -3.06
CA GLY A 143 4.94 -23.92 -2.49
C GLY A 143 5.33 -23.98 -1.02
N HIS A 144 6.39 -23.30 -0.69
CA HIS A 144 6.78 -23.12 0.69
C HIS A 144 5.97 -21.96 1.31
N ASN A 145 5.26 -22.23 2.40
CA ASN A 145 4.33 -21.31 3.02
C ASN A 145 4.97 -20.36 4.06
N THR A 146 6.29 -20.25 4.08
CA THR A 146 7.01 -19.40 5.04
C THR A 146 7.75 -18.26 4.34
N VAL A 147 7.91 -17.14 5.03
CA VAL A 147 8.67 -15.97 4.53
C VAL A 147 10.07 -16.40 4.10
N TRP A 148 10.74 -17.20 4.94
CA TRP A 148 12.13 -17.64 4.71
C TRP A 148 12.28 -18.51 3.47
N SER A 149 11.30 -19.37 3.23
CA SER A 149 11.33 -20.22 2.03
C SER A 149 11.10 -19.44 0.74
N VAL A 150 10.25 -18.40 0.78
CA VAL A 150 10.07 -17.49 -0.38
C VAL A 150 11.35 -16.72 -0.64
N VAL A 151 11.99 -16.16 0.40
CA VAL A 151 13.26 -15.43 0.28
C VAL A 151 14.34 -16.33 -0.31
N LYS A 152 14.52 -17.56 0.24
CA LYS A 152 15.49 -18.53 -0.27
C LYS A 152 15.20 -18.90 -1.73
N GLY A 153 13.93 -19.11 -2.08
CA GLY A 153 13.52 -19.42 -3.45
C GLY A 153 13.82 -18.30 -4.44
N VAL A 154 13.66 -17.03 -4.03
CA VAL A 154 14.02 -15.87 -4.87
C VAL A 154 15.54 -15.85 -5.10
N ILE A 155 16.33 -15.99 -4.05
CA ILE A 155 17.81 -15.96 -4.14
C ILE A 155 18.31 -17.08 -5.02
N GLN A 156 17.78 -18.28 -4.87
CA GLN A 156 18.23 -19.47 -5.64
C GLN A 156 17.82 -19.39 -7.12
N LYS A 157 16.62 -18.86 -7.43
CA LYS A 157 16.10 -18.85 -8.79
C LYS A 157 16.53 -17.63 -9.60
N ASP A 158 16.50 -16.45 -8.98
CA ASP A 158 16.62 -15.16 -9.64
C ASP A 158 17.81 -14.33 -9.12
N GLY A 159 18.48 -14.82 -8.07
CA GLY A 159 19.51 -14.06 -7.38
C GLY A 159 18.98 -12.89 -6.55
N PRO A 160 19.84 -12.07 -5.92
CA PRO A 160 19.42 -10.95 -5.07
C PRO A 160 18.65 -9.87 -5.84
N LEU A 161 18.94 -9.66 -7.11
CA LEU A 161 18.20 -8.71 -7.97
C LEU A 161 16.75 -9.17 -8.27
N GLY A 162 16.44 -10.44 -8.04
CA GLY A 162 15.09 -10.99 -8.18
C GLY A 162 14.06 -10.31 -7.27
N PHE A 163 14.49 -9.74 -6.14
CA PHE A 163 13.62 -8.97 -5.23
C PHE A 163 13.10 -7.67 -5.84
N TYR A 164 13.78 -7.14 -6.85
CA TYR A 164 13.38 -5.91 -7.54
C TYR A 164 12.52 -6.15 -8.78
N ARG A 165 12.00 -7.36 -8.95
CA ARG A 165 11.03 -7.63 -10.01
C ARG A 165 9.76 -6.80 -9.81
N GLY A 166 9.44 -6.00 -10.81
CA GLY A 166 8.33 -5.05 -10.76
C GLY A 166 8.69 -3.69 -10.17
N LEU A 167 9.99 -3.37 -9.96
CA LEU A 167 10.41 -2.05 -9.47
C LEU A 167 9.88 -0.91 -10.35
N SER A 168 9.97 -1.03 -11.66
CA SER A 168 9.47 -0.02 -12.60
C SER A 168 7.96 0.20 -12.46
N SER A 169 7.19 -0.87 -12.29
CA SER A 169 5.76 -0.77 -12.05
C SER A 169 5.41 -0.21 -10.67
N THR A 170 6.25 -0.47 -9.66
CA THR A 170 6.09 0.13 -8.34
C THR A 170 6.36 1.64 -8.38
N LEU A 171 7.43 2.06 -9.05
CA LEU A 171 7.72 3.49 -9.27
C LEU A 171 6.59 4.18 -10.05
N LEU A 172 6.10 3.54 -11.12
CA LEU A 172 5.01 4.07 -11.94
C LEU A 172 3.68 4.18 -11.14
N ARG A 173 3.52 3.38 -10.09
CA ARG A 173 2.38 3.49 -9.17
C ARG A 173 2.58 4.61 -8.14
N GLU A 174 3.72 4.61 -7.46
CA GLU A 174 3.96 5.49 -6.31
C GLU A 174 4.07 6.97 -6.72
N VAL A 175 4.88 7.27 -7.73
CA VAL A 175 5.17 8.67 -8.09
C VAL A 175 3.92 9.43 -8.56
N PRO A 176 3.11 8.93 -9.53
CA PRO A 176 1.85 9.60 -9.90
C PRO A 176 0.77 9.47 -8.83
N GLY A 177 0.80 8.37 -8.06
CA GLY A 177 -0.20 8.11 -7.03
C GLY A 177 -0.29 9.22 -6.00
N TYR A 178 0.83 9.71 -5.52
CA TYR A 178 0.87 10.83 -4.59
C TYR A 178 0.25 12.10 -5.18
N PHE A 179 0.44 12.34 -6.48
CA PHE A 179 -0.15 13.49 -7.15
C PHE A 179 -1.68 13.44 -7.14
N PHE A 180 -2.27 12.29 -7.47
CA PHE A 180 -3.71 12.08 -7.42
C PHE A 180 -4.27 12.12 -5.99
N PHE A 181 -3.52 11.60 -5.03
CA PHE A 181 -3.89 11.68 -3.62
C PHE A 181 -4.02 13.14 -3.16
N PHE A 182 -2.98 13.93 -3.37
CA PHE A 182 -2.98 15.33 -2.95
C PHE A 182 -4.01 16.16 -3.70
N GLY A 183 -4.18 15.93 -5.02
CA GLY A 183 -5.19 16.59 -5.82
C GLY A 183 -6.61 16.31 -5.30
N GLY A 184 -6.95 15.06 -5.05
CA GLY A 184 -8.24 14.66 -4.48
C GLY A 184 -8.45 15.19 -3.06
N TYR A 185 -7.41 15.14 -2.23
CA TYR A 185 -7.41 15.66 -0.86
C TYR A 185 -7.70 17.17 -0.84
N GLU A 186 -6.99 17.95 -1.64
CA GLU A 186 -7.17 19.41 -1.70
C GLU A 186 -8.54 19.82 -2.29
N LEU A 187 -9.00 19.13 -3.34
CA LEU A 187 -10.34 19.30 -3.89
C LEU A 187 -11.41 19.10 -2.82
N SER A 188 -11.31 18.03 -2.07
CA SER A 188 -12.25 17.70 -1.01
C SER A 188 -12.21 18.71 0.13
N ARG A 189 -11.02 19.17 0.56
CA ARG A 189 -10.85 20.21 1.57
C ARG A 189 -11.49 21.53 1.11
N THR A 190 -11.30 21.90 -0.14
CA THR A 190 -11.93 23.11 -0.72
C THR A 190 -13.45 23.02 -0.69
N PHE A 191 -13.99 21.84 -1.02
CA PHE A 191 -15.43 21.59 -0.96
C PHE A 191 -15.99 21.70 0.46
N PHE A 192 -15.32 21.07 1.47
CA PHE A 192 -15.78 21.13 2.85
C PHE A 192 -15.54 22.50 3.51
N ALA A 193 -14.57 23.26 3.06
CA ALA A 193 -14.31 24.60 3.59
C ALA A 193 -15.42 25.59 3.22
N SER A 194 -16.12 25.38 2.09
CA SER A 194 -17.26 26.22 1.67
C SER A 194 -17.00 27.73 1.82
N GLY A 195 -15.80 28.19 1.44
CA GLY A 195 -15.39 29.60 1.53
C GLY A 195 -14.75 30.00 2.86
N ARG A 196 -14.62 29.09 3.84
CA ARG A 196 -13.83 29.30 5.08
C ARG A 196 -12.37 28.93 4.87
N SER A 197 -11.52 29.27 5.83
CA SER A 197 -10.11 28.82 5.83
C SER A 197 -10.03 27.29 5.90
N LYS A 198 -9.22 26.69 5.03
CA LYS A 198 -8.96 25.23 5.02
C LYS A 198 -8.31 24.74 6.32
N ASP A 199 -7.67 25.62 7.08
CA ASP A 199 -6.98 25.30 8.34
C ASP A 199 -7.95 25.21 9.53
N GLU A 200 -9.18 25.68 9.37
CA GLU A 200 -10.26 25.62 10.38
C GLU A 200 -11.13 24.37 10.27
N LEU A 201 -10.84 23.47 9.33
CA LEU A 201 -11.58 22.24 9.15
C LEU A 201 -11.43 21.32 10.37
N GLY A 202 -12.56 20.85 10.89
CA GLY A 202 -12.58 19.88 11.97
C GLY A 202 -11.99 18.51 11.56
N PRO A 203 -11.83 17.59 12.51
CA PRO A 203 -11.22 16.27 12.23
C PRO A 203 -12.03 15.41 11.27
N ILE A 204 -13.37 15.51 11.29
CA ILE A 204 -14.25 14.71 10.41
C ILE A 204 -14.10 15.10 8.93
N PRO A 205 -14.20 16.38 8.53
CA PRO A 205 -13.93 16.80 7.16
C PRO A 205 -12.52 16.44 6.67
N LEU A 206 -11.51 16.54 7.53
CA LEU A 206 -10.13 16.14 7.19
C LEU A 206 -10.02 14.64 6.94
N LEU A 207 -10.69 13.81 7.76
CA LEU A 207 -10.73 12.37 7.59
C LEU A 207 -11.41 11.98 6.27
N LEU A 208 -12.56 12.60 5.96
CA LEU A 208 -13.28 12.39 4.70
C LEU A 208 -12.47 12.85 3.49
N SER A 209 -11.76 13.97 3.61
CA SER A 209 -10.85 14.44 2.57
C SER A 209 -9.71 13.48 2.30
N GLY A 210 -9.12 12.90 3.35
CA GLY A 210 -8.11 11.87 3.24
C GLY A 210 -8.64 10.60 2.58
N GLY A 211 -9.85 10.16 2.93
CA GLY A 211 -10.54 9.03 2.30
C GLY A 211 -10.82 9.28 0.82
N PHE A 212 -11.28 10.46 0.47
CA PHE A 212 -11.53 10.85 -0.92
C PHE A 212 -10.24 10.92 -1.74
N GLY A 213 -9.19 11.55 -1.21
CA GLY A 213 -7.86 11.58 -1.83
C GLY A 213 -7.31 10.17 -2.07
N GLY A 214 -7.42 9.28 -1.08
CA GLY A 214 -7.06 7.87 -1.21
C GLY A 214 -7.87 7.14 -2.28
N SER A 215 -9.16 7.44 -2.41
CA SER A 215 -10.01 6.86 -3.45
C SER A 215 -9.59 7.32 -4.85
N CYS A 216 -9.31 8.60 -5.03
CA CYS A 216 -8.80 9.17 -6.28
C CYS A 216 -7.47 8.51 -6.68
N LEU A 217 -6.55 8.37 -5.73
CA LEU A 217 -5.29 7.67 -5.93
C LEU A 217 -5.53 6.25 -6.45
N TRP A 218 -6.32 5.45 -5.74
CA TRP A 218 -6.54 4.07 -6.10
C TRP A 218 -7.24 3.90 -7.45
N ILE A 219 -8.24 4.71 -7.77
CA ILE A 219 -8.90 4.65 -9.07
C ILE A 219 -7.92 4.94 -10.21
N ALA A 220 -7.05 5.94 -10.03
CA ALA A 220 -6.10 6.34 -11.05
C ALA A 220 -4.97 5.33 -11.26
N VAL A 221 -4.38 4.80 -10.17
CA VAL A 221 -3.20 3.93 -10.25
C VAL A 221 -3.52 2.43 -10.25
N TYR A 222 -4.79 2.05 -10.09
CA TYR A 222 -5.19 0.64 -9.96
C TYR A 222 -4.78 -0.25 -11.15
N PRO A 223 -4.90 0.20 -12.42
CA PRO A 223 -4.41 -0.57 -13.56
C PRO A 223 -2.93 -0.93 -13.45
N VAL A 224 -2.10 0.02 -12.99
CA VAL A 224 -0.66 -0.20 -12.78
C VAL A 224 -0.41 -1.18 -11.64
N ASP A 225 -1.16 -1.04 -10.55
CA ASP A 225 -1.06 -1.93 -9.38
C ASP A 225 -1.47 -3.36 -9.71
N CYS A 226 -2.51 -3.56 -10.51
CA CYS A 226 -2.94 -4.87 -10.98
C CYS A 226 -1.84 -5.58 -11.80
N VAL A 227 -1.25 -4.87 -12.76
CA VAL A 227 -0.15 -5.42 -13.59
C VAL A 227 1.06 -5.74 -12.72
N LYS A 228 1.42 -4.85 -11.78
CA LYS A 228 2.50 -5.07 -10.82
C LYS A 228 2.30 -6.34 -10.01
N SER A 229 1.12 -6.50 -9.39
CA SER A 229 0.80 -7.69 -8.57
C SER A 229 0.91 -8.98 -9.38
N ARG A 230 0.45 -8.97 -10.62
CA ARG A 230 0.58 -10.12 -11.54
C ARG A 230 2.03 -10.43 -11.85
N ILE A 231 2.85 -9.44 -12.16
CA ILE A 231 4.29 -9.63 -12.41
C ILE A 231 4.97 -10.24 -11.18
N GLN A 232 4.70 -9.71 -10.00
CA GLN A 232 5.32 -10.16 -8.76
C GLN A 232 4.93 -11.60 -8.40
N VAL A 233 3.66 -11.97 -8.54
CA VAL A 233 3.16 -13.30 -8.21
C VAL A 233 3.50 -14.32 -9.30
N LEU A 234 3.17 -14.03 -10.56
CA LEU A 234 3.35 -14.98 -11.66
C LEU A 234 4.83 -15.22 -12.00
N SER A 235 5.73 -14.35 -11.56
CA SER A 235 7.17 -14.57 -11.69
C SER A 235 7.67 -15.79 -10.89
N MET A 236 6.88 -16.33 -9.97
CA MET A 236 7.17 -17.62 -9.33
C MET A 236 7.18 -18.78 -10.32
N ALA A 237 6.31 -18.75 -11.32
CA ALA A 237 6.18 -19.80 -12.33
C ALA A 237 7.24 -19.71 -13.45
N GLY A 238 7.88 -18.55 -13.66
CA GLY A 238 8.87 -18.34 -14.71
C GLY A 238 9.13 -16.88 -15.02
N LYS A 239 9.92 -16.65 -16.08
CA LYS A 239 10.13 -15.29 -16.59
C LYS A 239 8.81 -14.75 -17.13
N GLN A 240 8.42 -13.59 -16.64
CA GLN A 240 7.24 -12.88 -17.12
C GLN A 240 7.66 -11.83 -18.16
N ALA A 241 6.73 -11.50 -19.06
CA ALA A 241 6.87 -10.31 -19.90
C ALA A 241 7.03 -9.06 -19.01
N GLY A 242 7.75 -8.07 -19.49
CA GLY A 242 7.87 -6.78 -18.79
C GLY A 242 6.50 -6.12 -18.59
N PHE A 243 6.49 -4.97 -17.92
CA PHE A 243 5.24 -4.26 -17.58
C PHE A 243 4.29 -4.10 -18.79
N MET A 244 4.78 -3.56 -19.91
CA MET A 244 3.97 -3.34 -21.11
C MET A 244 3.45 -4.65 -21.73
N GLY A 245 4.30 -5.68 -21.76
CA GLY A 245 3.89 -7.00 -22.25
C GLY A 245 2.76 -7.59 -21.42
N THR A 246 2.87 -7.54 -20.09
CA THR A 246 1.83 -8.03 -19.18
C THR A 246 0.57 -7.18 -19.30
N PHE A 247 0.69 -5.85 -19.35
CA PHE A 247 -0.45 -4.94 -19.54
C PHE A 247 -1.24 -5.26 -20.81
N VAL A 248 -0.54 -5.32 -21.95
CA VAL A 248 -1.18 -5.63 -23.25
C VAL A 248 -1.82 -7.02 -23.24
N THR A 249 -1.16 -8.01 -22.65
CA THR A 249 -1.71 -9.36 -22.51
C THR A 249 -3.01 -9.34 -21.72
N VAL A 250 -3.04 -8.70 -20.57
CA VAL A 250 -4.26 -8.60 -19.74
C VAL A 250 -5.40 -7.93 -20.50
N VAL A 251 -5.13 -6.81 -21.15
CA VAL A 251 -6.16 -6.08 -21.91
C VAL A 251 -6.72 -6.91 -23.07
N ARG A 252 -5.85 -7.65 -23.78
CA ARG A 252 -6.26 -8.47 -24.94
C ARG A 252 -6.97 -9.75 -24.53
N THR A 253 -6.55 -10.41 -23.44
CA THR A 253 -7.09 -11.73 -23.07
C THR A 253 -8.26 -11.63 -22.10
N GLU A 254 -8.26 -10.67 -21.20
CA GLU A 254 -9.26 -10.55 -20.12
C GLU A 254 -10.09 -9.27 -20.20
N GLY A 255 -9.69 -8.32 -21.03
CA GLY A 255 -10.35 -7.01 -21.19
C GLY A 255 -9.89 -5.95 -20.20
N VAL A 256 -10.27 -4.69 -20.48
CA VAL A 256 -9.84 -3.52 -19.68
C VAL A 256 -10.38 -3.58 -18.24
N LEU A 257 -11.57 -4.10 -18.02
CA LEU A 257 -12.19 -4.22 -16.69
C LEU A 257 -11.42 -5.17 -15.76
N ALA A 258 -10.67 -6.12 -16.31
CA ALA A 258 -9.82 -7.01 -15.53
C ALA A 258 -8.69 -6.26 -14.79
N LEU A 259 -8.28 -5.10 -15.28
CA LEU A 259 -7.31 -4.24 -14.62
C LEU A 259 -7.83 -3.64 -13.31
N TYR A 260 -9.14 -3.60 -13.12
CA TYR A 260 -9.80 -3.12 -11.90
C TYR A 260 -10.28 -4.26 -10.99
N SER A 261 -9.91 -5.50 -11.31
CA SER A 261 -10.21 -6.67 -10.47
C SER A 261 -9.57 -6.51 -9.09
N GLY A 262 -10.38 -6.60 -8.03
CA GLY A 262 -9.92 -6.40 -6.65
C GLY A 262 -9.96 -4.93 -6.16
N LEU A 263 -10.54 -3.99 -6.91
CA LEU A 263 -10.75 -2.62 -6.46
C LEU A 263 -11.66 -2.56 -5.22
N THR A 264 -12.72 -3.36 -5.19
CA THR A 264 -13.67 -3.42 -4.06
C THR A 264 -12.99 -3.72 -2.72
N PRO A 265 -12.19 -4.79 -2.56
CA PRO A 265 -11.47 -5.02 -1.30
C PRO A 265 -10.50 -3.89 -0.96
N THR A 266 -9.90 -3.25 -1.94
CA THR A 266 -8.97 -2.13 -1.72
C THR A 266 -9.69 -0.90 -1.15
N MET A 267 -10.87 -0.58 -1.69
CA MET A 267 -11.69 0.53 -1.19
C MET A 267 -12.19 0.28 0.22
N ILE A 268 -12.74 -0.90 0.49
CA ILE A 268 -13.21 -1.27 1.83
C ILE A 268 -12.05 -1.24 2.83
N ARG A 269 -10.89 -1.79 2.44
CA ARG A 269 -9.67 -1.76 3.25
C ARG A 269 -9.28 -0.34 3.64
N ALA A 270 -9.34 0.62 2.71
CA ALA A 270 -8.93 2.00 2.97
C ALA A 270 -9.75 2.62 4.12
N PHE A 271 -11.05 2.38 4.16
CA PHE A 271 -11.89 2.86 5.26
C PHE A 271 -11.67 2.10 6.57
N VAL A 272 -11.69 0.77 6.52
CA VAL A 272 -11.57 -0.10 7.70
C VAL A 272 -10.21 0.05 8.37
N ALA A 273 -9.13 0.02 7.59
CA ALA A 273 -7.76 0.11 8.11
C ALA A 273 -7.45 1.51 8.66
N ASN A 274 -7.88 2.57 7.98
CA ASN A 274 -7.72 3.93 8.49
C ASN A 274 -8.56 4.18 9.74
N GLY A 275 -9.78 3.64 9.80
CA GLY A 275 -10.61 3.67 10.99
C GLY A 275 -9.93 2.98 12.17
N ALA A 276 -9.37 1.80 11.98
CA ALA A 276 -8.63 1.06 13.00
C ALA A 276 -7.36 1.81 13.47
N LEU A 277 -6.64 2.43 12.54
CA LEU A 277 -5.48 3.28 12.85
C LEU A 277 -5.88 4.43 13.78
N PHE A 278 -6.93 5.15 13.44
CA PHE A 278 -7.43 6.28 14.22
C PHE A 278 -7.87 5.87 15.61
N LEU A 279 -8.69 4.80 15.71
CA LEU A 279 -9.17 4.29 16.98
C LEU A 279 -8.03 3.81 17.88
N ALA A 280 -7.08 3.05 17.33
CA ALA A 280 -5.93 2.57 18.08
C ALA A 280 -5.02 3.72 18.55
N TYR A 281 -4.81 4.72 17.70
CA TYR A 281 -4.04 5.91 18.04
C TYR A 281 -4.70 6.70 19.17
N GLU A 282 -5.98 7.01 19.03
CA GLU A 282 -6.74 7.80 20.02
C GLU A 282 -6.86 7.08 21.38
N TYR A 283 -7.16 5.76 21.33
CA TYR A 283 -7.26 4.96 22.56
C TYR A 283 -5.93 4.81 23.28
N SER A 284 -4.84 4.52 22.54
CA SER A 284 -3.50 4.41 23.12
C SER A 284 -3.01 5.74 23.69
N ARG A 285 -3.29 6.85 23.00
CA ARG A 285 -2.99 8.20 23.48
C ARG A 285 -3.71 8.49 24.81
N LYS A 286 -5.02 8.22 24.88
CA LYS A 286 -5.82 8.41 26.11
C LYS A 286 -5.31 7.59 27.29
N LEU A 287 -4.96 6.31 27.04
CA LEU A 287 -4.41 5.43 28.08
C LEU A 287 -3.08 5.96 28.62
N MET A 288 -2.17 6.37 27.75
CA MET A 288 -0.86 6.87 28.15
C MET A 288 -0.95 8.20 28.86
N MET A 289 -1.83 9.11 28.42
CA MET A 289 -2.08 10.38 29.12
C MET A 289 -2.61 10.14 30.53
N LYS A 290 -3.59 9.22 30.68
CA LYS A 290 -4.14 8.86 32.01
C LYS A 290 -3.08 8.27 32.93
N GLN A 291 -2.11 7.52 32.43
CA GLN A 291 -1.00 7.01 33.22
C GLN A 291 -0.04 8.13 33.66
N ILE A 292 0.17 9.14 32.84
CA ILE A 292 1.03 10.28 33.16
C ILE A 292 0.38 11.18 34.23
N ASP A 293 -0.94 11.40 34.10
CA ASP A 293 -1.69 12.24 35.04
C ASP A 293 -1.87 11.56 36.41
N SER A 294 -1.61 10.24 36.53
CA SER A 294 -1.68 9.48 37.77
C SER A 294 -0.35 9.35 38.51
N TYR A 295 0.71 9.92 37.97
CA TYR A 295 2.04 10.05 38.59
C TYR A 295 2.35 11.52 38.92
#